data_078a3fdb1681567d9ebb91febc516f79
#
_entry.id   078a3fdb1681567d9ebb91febc516f79
#
_cell.length_a   1.000
_cell.length_b   1.000
_cell.length_c   1.000
_cell.angle_alpha   90.00
_cell.angle_beta   90.00
_cell.angle_gamma   90.00
#
_symmetry.space_group_name_H-M   'P 1'
#
loop_
_entity.id
_entity.type
_entity.pdbx_description
1 polymer ?
#
loop_
_entity_poly.entity_id
_entity_poly.type
_entity_poly.pdbx_seq_one_letter_code
_entity_poly.pdbx_strand_id
1 'polypeptide(L)'
;AFLCSEVARWVEQEGLSLDVCSGGELAIALHAGFPAERIALHGNNKSIDELAAALDAGVGHIVLDSMMEIERLDSLAGERGVVADVLIRVTVGVEAHTHEFIATAHEDQKFGFALSGGVAMEAVRRVFATDNLRLVGLHSHIGSQIFDMDGFELAAHRVLGLLRDVVAEFGVDKTSQMSIVDLGGGLGISYLPDDDPLPVSDVAETLAGIVRRESETLGLPMPTIAVE
;
A
#
# COMPACT_ATOMS: atom_id res chain seq x y z
N ALA A 1 13.36 -6.25 2.34
CA ALA A 1 14.55 -5.52 1.88
C ALA A 1 15.55 -5.33 3.02
N PHE A 2 16.77 -4.96 2.69
CA PHE A 2 17.81 -4.67 3.69
C PHE A 2 17.86 -3.16 3.94
N LEU A 3 17.56 -2.73 5.16
CA LEU A 3 17.64 -1.33 5.57
C LEU A 3 18.80 -1.10 6.54
N CYS A 4 19.67 -0.15 6.21
CA CYS A 4 20.64 0.44 7.14
C CYS A 4 20.64 1.97 6.95
N SER A 5 21.29 2.69 7.87
CA SER A 5 21.28 4.15 7.84
C SER A 5 21.82 4.75 6.53
N GLU A 6 22.75 4.07 5.87
CA GLU A 6 23.30 4.55 4.59
C GLU A 6 22.29 4.39 3.45
N VAL A 7 21.58 3.26 3.39
CA VAL A 7 20.49 3.07 2.42
C VAL A 7 19.38 4.09 2.63
N ALA A 8 19.00 4.35 3.88
CA ALA A 8 18.00 5.39 4.18
C ALA A 8 18.44 6.78 3.67
N ARG A 9 19.71 7.13 3.82
CA ARG A 9 20.25 8.41 3.28
C ARG A 9 20.24 8.45 1.76
N TRP A 10 20.58 7.34 1.07
CA TRP A 10 20.50 7.29 -0.39
C TRP A 10 19.07 7.48 -0.89
N VAL A 11 18.11 6.79 -0.27
CA VAL A 11 16.68 6.93 -0.60
C VAL A 11 16.22 8.37 -0.39
N GLU A 12 16.67 9.01 0.70
CA GLU A 12 16.35 10.40 0.99
C GLU A 12 16.94 11.36 -0.07
N GLN A 13 18.20 11.18 -0.45
CA GLN A 13 18.90 12.00 -1.45
C GLN A 13 18.26 11.90 -2.85
N GLU A 14 17.72 10.74 -3.21
CA GLU A 14 16.98 10.54 -4.46
C GLU A 14 15.54 11.09 -4.41
N GLY A 15 15.13 11.66 -3.28
CA GLY A 15 13.79 12.24 -3.13
C GLY A 15 12.67 11.21 -2.99
N LEU A 16 13.00 9.94 -2.76
CA LEU A 16 12.04 8.83 -2.64
C LEU A 16 11.42 8.75 -1.24
N SER A 17 10.31 8.05 -1.11
CA SER A 17 9.72 7.62 0.16
C SER A 17 10.40 6.34 0.66
N LEU A 18 10.14 5.94 1.90
CA LEU A 18 10.76 4.77 2.51
C LEU A 18 9.70 3.90 3.20
N ASP A 19 9.65 2.64 2.81
CA ASP A 19 8.82 1.65 3.48
C ASP A 19 9.58 0.98 4.63
N VAL A 20 8.93 0.86 5.77
CA VAL A 20 9.42 0.16 6.94
C VAL A 20 8.39 -0.85 7.42
N CYS A 21 8.82 -2.05 7.81
CA CYS A 21 7.95 -3.14 8.23
C CYS A 21 8.08 -3.50 9.71
N SER A 22 8.89 -2.77 10.45
CA SER A 22 9.14 -3.03 11.87
C SER A 22 9.59 -1.78 12.62
N GLY A 23 9.43 -1.79 13.94
CA GLY A 23 9.96 -0.72 14.79
C GLY A 23 11.48 -0.57 14.72
N GLY A 24 12.21 -1.65 14.44
CA GLY A 24 13.66 -1.60 14.22
C GLY A 24 14.03 -0.83 12.95
N GLU A 25 13.34 -1.06 11.84
CA GLU A 25 13.55 -0.31 10.59
C GLU A 25 13.12 1.15 10.74
N LEU A 26 12.01 1.43 11.41
CA LEU A 26 11.59 2.78 11.73
C LEU A 26 12.67 3.52 12.54
N ALA A 27 13.23 2.88 13.57
CA ALA A 27 14.29 3.47 14.38
C ALA A 27 15.56 3.74 13.56
N ILE A 28 15.94 2.85 12.62
CA ILE A 28 17.07 3.04 11.72
C ILE A 28 16.83 4.24 10.79
N ALA A 29 15.64 4.34 10.20
CA ALA A 29 15.28 5.45 9.31
C ALA A 29 15.35 6.80 10.05
N LEU A 30 14.72 6.90 11.21
CA LEU A 30 14.72 8.11 12.04
C LEU A 30 16.13 8.47 12.53
N HIS A 31 16.93 7.47 12.94
CA HIS A 31 18.33 7.70 13.31
C HIS A 31 19.19 8.19 12.14
N ALA A 32 18.89 7.76 10.93
CA ALA A 32 19.56 8.26 9.71
C ALA A 32 19.19 9.71 9.36
N GLY A 33 18.16 10.28 10.00
CA GLY A 33 17.61 11.60 9.71
C GLY A 33 16.61 11.60 8.56
N PHE A 34 16.04 10.42 8.20
CA PHE A 34 15.03 10.36 7.15
C PHE A 34 13.76 11.11 7.55
N PRO A 35 13.16 11.94 6.68
CA PRO A 35 11.93 12.68 6.97
C PRO A 35 10.77 11.72 7.28
N ALA A 36 10.21 11.80 8.49
CA ALA A 36 9.18 10.86 8.94
C ALA A 36 7.92 10.90 8.07
N GLU A 37 7.55 12.08 7.57
CA GLU A 37 6.42 12.28 6.68
C GLU A 37 6.55 11.58 5.32
N ARG A 38 7.73 11.07 4.99
CA ARG A 38 8.00 10.27 3.79
C ARG A 38 8.17 8.79 4.10
N ILE A 39 7.86 8.36 5.33
CA ILE A 39 7.89 6.95 5.73
C ILE A 39 6.49 6.37 5.65
N ALA A 40 6.36 5.17 5.07
CA ALA A 40 5.19 4.32 5.16
C ALA A 40 5.47 3.14 6.10
N LEU A 41 4.60 2.91 7.10
CA LEU A 41 4.72 1.76 7.99
C LEU A 41 3.83 0.62 7.52
N HIS A 42 4.45 -0.44 7.02
CA HIS A 42 3.83 -1.70 6.61
C HIS A 42 3.87 -2.77 7.72
N GLY A 43 3.32 -3.94 7.43
CA GLY A 43 3.35 -5.11 8.31
C GLY A 43 1.97 -5.61 8.71
N ASN A 44 1.83 -6.93 8.81
CA ASN A 44 0.55 -7.59 9.12
C ASN A 44 0.35 -7.90 10.62
N ASN A 45 1.29 -7.54 11.46
CA ASN A 45 1.23 -7.77 12.90
C ASN A 45 1.99 -6.68 13.66
N LYS A 46 1.67 -5.41 13.34
CA LYS A 46 2.26 -4.28 14.05
C LYS A 46 1.85 -4.30 15.53
N SER A 47 2.83 -4.20 16.41
CA SER A 47 2.59 -4.10 17.84
C SER A 47 2.04 -2.72 18.22
N ILE A 48 1.46 -2.63 19.40
CA ILE A 48 0.99 -1.34 19.97
C ILE A 48 2.16 -0.34 20.06
N ASP A 49 3.35 -0.81 20.46
CA ASP A 49 4.53 0.05 20.59
C ASP A 49 5.03 0.55 19.23
N GLU A 50 4.96 -0.27 18.17
CA GLU A 50 5.33 0.14 16.82
C GLU A 50 4.36 1.18 16.26
N LEU A 51 3.05 0.95 16.45
CA LEU A 51 2.02 1.93 16.04
C LEU A 51 2.16 3.24 16.81
N ALA A 52 2.40 3.16 18.13
CA ALA A 52 2.66 4.34 18.96
C ALA A 52 3.90 5.11 18.51
N ALA A 53 5.00 4.41 18.26
CA ALA A 53 6.25 5.04 17.78
C ALA A 53 6.07 5.69 16.41
N ALA A 54 5.29 5.10 15.51
CA ALA A 54 4.97 5.67 14.21
C ALA A 54 4.17 6.98 14.33
N LEU A 55 3.14 6.98 15.20
CA LEU A 55 2.34 8.18 15.47
C LEU A 55 3.19 9.28 16.13
N ASP A 56 4.03 8.92 17.11
CA ASP A 56 4.89 9.85 17.83
C ASP A 56 5.98 10.46 16.92
N ALA A 57 6.43 9.70 15.92
CA ALA A 57 7.38 10.16 14.91
C ALA A 57 6.71 11.01 13.81
N GLY A 58 5.40 10.90 13.62
CA GLY A 58 4.67 11.55 12.54
C GLY A 58 4.96 10.94 11.17
N VAL A 59 4.93 9.59 11.05
CA VAL A 59 5.10 8.94 9.75
C VAL A 59 4.02 9.36 8.77
N GLY A 60 4.36 9.37 7.48
CA GLY A 60 3.48 9.84 6.42
C GLY A 60 2.17 9.07 6.33
N HIS A 61 2.23 7.74 6.38
CA HIS A 61 1.04 6.90 6.46
C HIS A 61 1.33 5.51 7.02
N ILE A 62 0.26 4.85 7.48
CA ILE A 62 0.31 3.49 8.03
C ILE A 62 -0.59 2.61 7.18
N VAL A 63 -0.05 1.48 6.70
CA VAL A 63 -0.79 0.51 5.89
C VAL A 63 -1.50 -0.47 6.82
N LEU A 64 -2.83 -0.40 6.83
CA LEU A 64 -3.70 -1.23 7.67
C LEU A 64 -3.88 -2.63 7.08
N ASP A 65 -3.74 -3.63 7.90
CA ASP A 65 -3.72 -5.04 7.48
C ASP A 65 -4.84 -5.88 8.13
N SER A 66 -5.47 -5.40 9.20
CA SER A 66 -6.55 -6.11 9.90
C SER A 66 -7.54 -5.17 10.59
N MET A 67 -8.77 -5.67 10.83
CA MET A 67 -9.81 -4.92 11.57
C MET A 67 -9.34 -4.53 12.97
N MET A 68 -8.62 -5.41 13.65
CA MET A 68 -8.08 -5.14 14.99
C MET A 68 -7.05 -3.99 14.96
N GLU A 69 -6.27 -3.89 13.89
CA GLU A 69 -5.31 -2.79 13.73
C GLU A 69 -6.00 -1.45 13.52
N ILE A 70 -7.11 -1.42 12.77
CA ILE A 70 -7.94 -0.21 12.62
C ILE A 70 -8.37 0.30 14.00
N GLU A 71 -8.90 -0.58 14.85
CA GLU A 71 -9.36 -0.22 16.19
C GLU A 71 -8.22 0.27 17.11
N ARG A 72 -7.09 -0.43 17.06
CA ARG A 72 -5.89 -0.07 17.83
C ARG A 72 -5.34 1.29 17.42
N LEU A 73 -5.19 1.50 16.13
CA LEU A 73 -4.62 2.74 15.62
C LEU A 73 -5.54 3.94 15.88
N ASP A 74 -6.86 3.78 15.71
CA ASP A 74 -7.83 4.82 16.03
C ASP A 74 -7.75 5.22 17.51
N SER A 75 -7.71 4.24 18.43
CA SER A 75 -7.54 4.50 19.86
C SER A 75 -6.25 5.23 20.17
N LEU A 76 -5.12 4.75 19.65
CA LEU A 76 -3.80 5.35 19.89
C LEU A 76 -3.67 6.76 19.32
N ALA A 77 -4.26 7.02 18.15
CA ALA A 77 -4.29 8.35 17.54
C ALA A 77 -5.17 9.31 18.34
N GLY A 78 -6.33 8.84 18.81
CA GLY A 78 -7.23 9.61 19.68
C GLY A 78 -6.60 9.98 21.03
N GLU A 79 -5.86 9.07 21.67
CA GLU A 79 -5.09 9.34 22.90
C GLU A 79 -4.04 10.44 22.71
N ARG A 80 -3.51 10.59 21.49
CA ARG A 80 -2.50 11.58 21.10
C ARG A 80 -3.10 12.87 20.54
N GLY A 81 -4.41 12.88 20.26
CA GLY A 81 -5.10 14.02 19.63
C GLY A 81 -4.62 14.27 18.20
N VAL A 82 -4.25 13.22 17.48
CA VAL A 82 -3.79 13.30 16.08
C VAL A 82 -4.72 12.53 15.15
N VAL A 83 -4.71 12.87 13.88
CA VAL A 83 -5.36 12.09 12.81
C VAL A 83 -4.28 11.43 11.99
N ALA A 84 -4.32 10.10 11.90
CA ALA A 84 -3.34 9.33 11.15
C ALA A 84 -3.81 9.10 9.71
N ASP A 85 -2.93 9.35 8.75
CA ASP A 85 -3.15 8.96 7.35
C ASP A 85 -2.90 7.47 7.18
N VAL A 86 -3.86 6.79 6.54
CA VAL A 86 -3.81 5.34 6.39
C VAL A 86 -4.09 4.90 4.96
N LEU A 87 -3.46 3.80 4.58
CA LEU A 87 -3.83 2.99 3.41
C LEU A 87 -4.46 1.69 3.89
N ILE A 88 -5.40 1.14 3.13
CA ILE A 88 -5.92 -0.21 3.35
C ILE A 88 -5.21 -1.17 2.43
N ARG A 89 -4.57 -2.20 2.98
CA ARG A 89 -3.98 -3.29 2.20
C ARG A 89 -5.04 -4.23 1.70
N VAL A 90 -5.15 -4.36 0.39
CA VAL A 90 -6.15 -5.17 -0.29
C VAL A 90 -5.48 -6.43 -0.86
N THR A 91 -6.04 -7.59 -0.54
CA THR A 91 -5.66 -8.85 -1.17
C THR A 91 -6.48 -9.02 -2.44
N VAL A 92 -5.82 -8.87 -3.58
CA VAL A 92 -6.47 -8.85 -4.89
C VAL A 92 -6.66 -10.23 -5.52
N GLY A 93 -6.17 -11.31 -4.87
CA GLY A 93 -6.31 -12.69 -5.40
C GLY A 93 -5.54 -12.93 -6.69
N VAL A 94 -4.41 -12.26 -6.87
CA VAL A 94 -3.47 -12.43 -7.97
C VAL A 94 -2.17 -12.98 -7.42
N GLU A 95 -1.64 -14.03 -8.02
CA GLU A 95 -0.29 -14.55 -7.72
C GLU A 95 0.58 -14.41 -8.97
N ALA A 96 1.79 -13.86 -8.78
CA ALA A 96 2.73 -13.55 -9.86
C ALA A 96 3.25 -14.77 -10.65
N HIS A 97 3.04 -16.00 -10.16
CA HIS A 97 3.64 -17.21 -10.73
C HIS A 97 2.65 -18.18 -11.39
N THR A 98 1.38 -17.84 -11.52
CA THR A 98 0.40 -18.76 -12.12
C THR A 98 -0.18 -18.18 -13.41
N HIS A 99 0.11 -18.86 -14.55
CA HIS A 99 -0.58 -18.63 -15.83
C HIS A 99 -2.08 -19.00 -15.82
N GLU A 100 -2.59 -19.50 -14.70
CA GLU A 100 -4.01 -19.79 -14.51
C GLU A 100 -4.58 -18.77 -13.53
N PHE A 101 -5.43 -17.90 -14.05
CA PHE A 101 -6.28 -17.00 -13.27
C PHE A 101 -7.31 -17.81 -12.47
N ILE A 102 -6.86 -18.53 -11.44
CA ILE A 102 -7.75 -19.28 -10.56
C ILE A 102 -8.37 -18.28 -9.59
N ALA A 103 -9.59 -17.86 -9.93
CA ALA A 103 -10.39 -16.89 -9.17
C ALA A 103 -10.78 -17.37 -7.76
N THR A 104 -10.28 -18.50 -7.28
CA THR A 104 -10.67 -19.13 -6.01
C THR A 104 -9.51 -19.67 -5.19
N ALA A 105 -8.27 -19.59 -5.66
CA ALA A 105 -7.13 -20.10 -4.93
C ALA A 105 -6.56 -19.02 -3.99
N HIS A 106 -6.61 -19.31 -2.70
CA HIS A 106 -5.94 -18.65 -1.59
C HIS A 106 -6.56 -17.35 -1.05
N GLU A 107 -7.81 -17.40 -0.62
CA GLU A 107 -8.40 -16.43 0.29
C GLU A 107 -7.81 -16.50 1.72
N ASP A 108 -7.04 -17.54 2.03
CA ASP A 108 -6.34 -17.74 3.31
C ASP A 108 -4.98 -17.02 3.35
N GLN A 109 -4.91 -15.82 2.77
CA GLN A 109 -3.69 -15.04 2.86
C GLN A 109 -3.59 -14.34 4.22
N LYS A 110 -2.40 -14.40 4.80
CA LYS A 110 -2.07 -13.76 6.09
C LYS A 110 -1.96 -12.24 6.02
N PHE A 111 -2.17 -11.63 4.85
CA PHE A 111 -1.98 -10.21 4.61
C PHE A 111 -3.25 -9.57 4.05
N GLY A 112 -3.61 -8.42 4.63
CA GLY A 112 -4.60 -7.53 4.07
C GLY A 112 -6.04 -8.00 4.14
N PHE A 113 -6.90 -7.25 3.46
CA PHE A 113 -8.34 -7.48 3.41
C PHE A 113 -8.73 -8.04 2.03
N ALA A 114 -9.38 -9.19 2.00
CA ALA A 114 -9.81 -9.79 0.75
C ALA A 114 -10.86 -8.92 0.03
N LEU A 115 -10.72 -8.81 -1.30
CA LEU A 115 -11.77 -8.20 -2.13
C LEU A 115 -13.02 -9.07 -2.17
N SER A 116 -12.84 -10.38 -2.24
CA SER A 116 -13.94 -11.33 -2.20
C SER A 116 -14.71 -11.21 -0.88
N GLY A 117 -16.00 -11.50 -0.93
CA GLY A 117 -16.87 -11.40 0.25
C GLY A 117 -17.06 -9.97 0.80
N GLY A 118 -16.47 -8.95 0.18
CA GLY A 118 -16.64 -7.54 0.58
C GLY A 118 -15.85 -7.12 1.82
N VAL A 119 -14.87 -7.91 2.25
CA VAL A 119 -14.08 -7.64 3.48
C VAL A 119 -13.28 -6.34 3.36
N ALA A 120 -12.68 -6.07 2.19
CA ALA A 120 -11.98 -4.82 1.93
C ALA A 120 -12.91 -3.59 2.03
N MET A 121 -14.13 -3.68 1.47
CA MET A 121 -15.12 -2.61 1.58
C MET A 121 -15.58 -2.42 3.04
N GLU A 122 -15.68 -3.48 3.83
CA GLU A 122 -16.00 -3.37 5.25
C GLU A 122 -14.89 -2.67 6.03
N ALA A 123 -13.62 -2.94 5.72
CA ALA A 123 -12.49 -2.21 6.29
C ALA A 123 -12.56 -0.72 5.94
N VAL A 124 -12.89 -0.37 4.69
CA VAL A 124 -13.12 1.02 4.28
C VAL A 124 -14.21 1.67 5.12
N ARG A 125 -15.37 1.02 5.26
CA ARG A 125 -16.48 1.52 6.10
C ARG A 125 -16.03 1.73 7.53
N ARG A 126 -15.23 0.81 8.07
CA ARG A 126 -14.72 0.90 9.43
C ARG A 126 -13.83 2.13 9.61
N VAL A 127 -12.88 2.38 8.68
CA VAL A 127 -12.03 3.57 8.72
C VAL A 127 -12.86 4.86 8.58
N PHE A 128 -13.85 4.91 7.67
CA PHE A 128 -14.72 6.09 7.53
C PHE A 128 -15.63 6.34 8.75
N ALA A 129 -15.79 5.35 9.63
CA ALA A 129 -16.54 5.48 10.88
C ALA A 129 -15.68 5.91 12.09
N THR A 130 -14.36 6.02 11.92
CA THR A 130 -13.44 6.51 12.96
C THR A 130 -13.25 8.03 12.84
N ASP A 131 -12.89 8.66 13.96
CA ASP A 131 -12.63 10.11 14.02
C ASP A 131 -11.14 10.45 13.87
N ASN A 132 -10.25 9.48 14.13
CA ASN A 132 -8.82 9.71 14.25
C ASN A 132 -8.00 9.07 13.11
N LEU A 133 -8.67 8.51 12.09
CA LEU A 133 -8.03 7.97 10.90
C LEU A 133 -8.54 8.66 9.65
N ARG A 134 -7.63 8.91 8.71
CA ARG A 134 -7.95 9.46 7.39
C ARG A 134 -7.50 8.49 6.31
N LEU A 135 -8.45 7.92 5.56
CA LEU A 135 -8.14 7.01 4.45
C LEU A 135 -7.64 7.82 3.25
N VAL A 136 -6.34 7.70 2.93
CA VAL A 136 -5.70 8.43 1.83
C VAL A 136 -5.48 7.59 0.57
N GLY A 137 -5.69 6.28 0.65
CA GLY A 137 -5.57 5.42 -0.51
C GLY A 137 -5.70 3.94 -0.21
N LEU A 138 -5.38 3.15 -1.22
CA LEU A 138 -5.40 1.69 -1.20
C LEU A 138 -4.01 1.15 -1.56
N HIS A 139 -3.64 0.03 -0.97
CA HIS A 139 -2.40 -0.68 -1.23
C HIS A 139 -2.68 -2.12 -1.64
N SER A 140 -1.88 -2.67 -2.53
CA SER A 140 -1.85 -4.09 -2.84
C SER A 140 -0.42 -4.57 -3.09
N HIS A 141 -0.14 -5.83 -2.79
CA HIS A 141 1.15 -6.44 -3.11
C HIS A 141 0.89 -7.87 -3.62
N ILE A 142 1.38 -8.20 -4.80
CA ILE A 142 1.02 -9.41 -5.52
C ILE A 142 2.13 -10.49 -5.53
N GLY A 143 3.25 -10.21 -4.88
CA GLY A 143 4.35 -11.17 -4.77
C GLY A 143 5.72 -10.57 -5.10
N SER A 144 6.68 -11.42 -5.43
CA SER A 144 8.06 -11.03 -5.71
C SER A 144 8.60 -11.77 -6.95
N GLN A 145 9.68 -11.25 -7.54
CA GLN A 145 10.29 -11.76 -8.78
C GLN A 145 9.29 -11.82 -9.95
N ILE A 146 8.60 -10.71 -10.16
CA ILE A 146 7.60 -10.54 -11.21
C ILE A 146 8.30 -9.95 -12.44
N PHE A 147 8.34 -10.71 -13.52
CA PHE A 147 9.04 -10.35 -14.76
C PHE A 147 8.10 -9.86 -15.87
N ASP A 148 6.78 -9.94 -15.65
CA ASP A 148 5.77 -9.44 -16.58
C ASP A 148 4.81 -8.47 -15.88
N MET A 149 4.05 -7.71 -16.67
CA MET A 149 3.18 -6.66 -16.15
C MET A 149 1.71 -7.10 -16.03
N ASP A 150 1.35 -8.31 -16.45
CA ASP A 150 -0.05 -8.78 -16.47
C ASP A 150 -0.63 -8.85 -15.06
N GLY A 151 0.17 -9.30 -14.09
CA GLY A 151 -0.22 -9.33 -12.68
C GLY A 151 -0.51 -7.94 -12.11
N PHE A 152 0.31 -6.96 -12.46
CA PHE A 152 0.11 -5.55 -12.06
C PHE A 152 -1.11 -4.93 -12.74
N GLU A 153 -1.37 -5.24 -14.02
CA GLU A 153 -2.58 -4.78 -14.71
C GLU A 153 -3.85 -5.28 -14.03
N LEU A 154 -3.89 -6.57 -13.70
CA LEU A 154 -5.03 -7.16 -13.00
C LEU A 154 -5.18 -6.60 -11.57
N ALA A 155 -4.07 -6.40 -10.85
CA ALA A 155 -4.10 -5.77 -9.53
C ALA A 155 -4.63 -4.34 -9.59
N ALA A 156 -4.13 -3.52 -10.50
CA ALA A 156 -4.59 -2.15 -10.72
C ALA A 156 -6.08 -2.10 -11.06
N HIS A 157 -6.55 -2.97 -11.97
CA HIS A 157 -7.98 -3.09 -12.31
C HIS A 157 -8.84 -3.37 -11.08
N ARG A 158 -8.43 -4.32 -10.22
CA ARG A 158 -9.17 -4.71 -9.02
C ARG A 158 -9.15 -3.63 -7.92
N VAL A 159 -8.00 -3.01 -7.67
CA VAL A 159 -7.86 -1.95 -6.67
C VAL A 159 -8.64 -0.69 -7.09
N LEU A 160 -8.53 -0.27 -8.34
CA LEU A 160 -9.30 0.86 -8.88
C LEU A 160 -10.80 0.55 -8.95
N GLY A 161 -11.17 -0.71 -9.20
CA GLY A 161 -12.55 -1.17 -9.09
C GLY A 161 -13.12 -0.98 -7.68
N LEU A 162 -12.35 -1.34 -6.64
CA LEU A 162 -12.72 -1.05 -5.24
C LEU A 162 -12.83 0.46 -4.99
N LEU A 163 -11.85 1.25 -5.47
CA LEU A 163 -11.87 2.71 -5.30
C LEU A 163 -13.14 3.32 -5.93
N ARG A 164 -13.54 2.89 -7.12
CA ARG A 164 -14.80 3.30 -7.74
C ARG A 164 -16.01 2.97 -6.86
N ASP A 165 -16.05 1.77 -6.29
CA ASP A 165 -17.16 1.33 -5.43
C ASP A 165 -17.20 2.15 -4.13
N VAL A 166 -16.04 2.50 -3.58
CA VAL A 166 -15.92 3.42 -2.44
C VAL A 166 -16.46 4.81 -2.78
N VAL A 167 -16.05 5.36 -3.92
CA VAL A 167 -16.57 6.66 -4.39
C VAL A 167 -18.08 6.63 -4.62
N ALA A 168 -18.61 5.52 -5.16
CA ALA A 168 -20.05 5.35 -5.36
C ALA A 168 -20.83 5.28 -4.03
N GLU A 169 -20.26 4.66 -2.99
CA GLU A 169 -20.91 4.52 -1.68
C GLU A 169 -20.84 5.80 -0.83
N PHE A 170 -19.67 6.45 -0.79
CA PHE A 170 -19.41 7.56 0.13
C PHE A 170 -19.52 8.95 -0.52
N GLY A 171 -19.49 9.01 -1.84
CA GLY A 171 -19.49 10.24 -2.63
C GLY A 171 -18.11 10.87 -2.80
N VAL A 172 -17.98 11.67 -3.86
CA VAL A 172 -16.71 12.28 -4.29
C VAL A 172 -16.13 13.18 -3.20
N ASP A 173 -16.96 13.94 -2.50
CA ASP A 173 -16.48 14.90 -1.49
C ASP A 173 -15.76 14.19 -0.34
N LYS A 174 -16.32 13.08 0.15
CA LYS A 174 -15.73 12.31 1.26
C LYS A 174 -14.51 11.50 0.85
N THR A 175 -14.40 11.17 -0.41
CA THR A 175 -13.30 10.34 -0.95
C THR A 175 -12.21 11.16 -1.62
N SER A 176 -12.33 12.49 -1.64
CA SER A 176 -11.38 13.38 -2.32
C SER A 176 -9.92 13.27 -1.84
N GLN A 177 -9.72 12.84 -0.58
CA GLN A 177 -8.38 12.59 -0.04
C GLN A 177 -7.79 11.24 -0.45
N MET A 178 -8.59 10.31 -0.99
CA MET A 178 -8.11 8.99 -1.44
C MET A 178 -7.41 9.13 -2.79
N SER A 179 -6.20 9.65 -2.75
CA SER A 179 -5.43 10.00 -3.95
C SER A 179 -4.26 9.06 -4.23
N ILE A 180 -4.01 8.06 -3.38
CA ILE A 180 -2.88 7.14 -3.49
C ILE A 180 -3.38 5.76 -3.89
N VAL A 181 -2.77 5.18 -4.92
CA VAL A 181 -2.88 3.76 -5.26
C VAL A 181 -1.47 3.18 -5.25
N ASP A 182 -1.21 2.36 -4.25
CA ASP A 182 0.05 1.65 -4.10
C ASP A 182 -0.11 0.23 -4.66
N LEU A 183 0.66 -0.08 -5.68
CA LEU A 183 0.64 -1.37 -6.37
C LEU A 183 1.67 -2.35 -5.81
N GLY A 184 2.36 -1.94 -4.72
CA GLY A 184 3.38 -2.74 -4.09
C GLY A 184 4.66 -2.85 -4.93
N GLY A 185 5.48 -3.80 -4.58
CA GLY A 185 6.74 -4.05 -5.24
C GLY A 185 6.83 -5.46 -5.81
N GLY A 186 8.02 -6.01 -5.72
CA GLY A 186 8.29 -7.37 -6.18
C GLY A 186 8.71 -7.43 -7.64
N LEU A 187 9.10 -6.33 -8.24
CA LEU A 187 9.68 -6.31 -9.58
C LEU A 187 10.88 -7.26 -9.66
N GLY A 188 10.95 -8.04 -10.74
CA GLY A 188 12.01 -9.01 -10.97
C GLY A 188 13.36 -8.35 -11.08
N ILE A 189 14.36 -8.95 -10.43
CA ILE A 189 15.76 -8.59 -10.59
C ILE A 189 16.57 -9.81 -11.01
N SER A 190 17.68 -9.60 -11.69
CA SER A 190 18.54 -10.69 -12.16
C SER A 190 19.30 -11.30 -10.98
N TYR A 191 18.97 -12.53 -10.61
CA TYR A 191 19.76 -13.41 -9.74
C TYR A 191 20.54 -14.44 -10.53
N LEU A 192 20.03 -14.86 -11.69
CA LEU A 192 20.63 -15.85 -12.57
C LEU A 192 20.97 -15.21 -13.92
N PRO A 193 21.93 -15.77 -14.69
CA PRO A 193 22.31 -15.23 -15.99
C PRO A 193 21.18 -15.21 -17.03
N ASP A 194 20.15 -16.04 -16.86
CA ASP A 194 19.01 -16.16 -17.77
C ASP A 194 17.82 -15.29 -17.34
N ASP A 195 17.92 -14.57 -16.21
CA ASP A 195 16.90 -13.63 -15.77
C ASP A 195 16.99 -12.36 -16.61
N ASP A 196 15.86 -11.93 -17.18
CA ASP A 196 15.74 -10.75 -18.04
C ASP A 196 14.73 -9.75 -17.45
N PRO A 197 15.12 -8.99 -16.41
CA PRO A 197 14.23 -8.00 -15.80
C PRO A 197 13.95 -6.83 -16.73
N LEU A 198 12.73 -6.33 -16.70
CA LEU A 198 12.36 -5.14 -17.46
C LEU A 198 13.15 -3.91 -16.97
N PRO A 199 13.54 -3.00 -17.85
CA PRO A 199 14.10 -1.70 -17.47
C PRO A 199 13.11 -0.92 -16.58
N VAL A 200 13.58 -0.27 -15.53
CA VAL A 200 12.74 0.48 -14.58
C VAL A 200 11.91 1.56 -15.28
N SER A 201 12.47 2.20 -16.33
CA SER A 201 11.73 3.17 -17.16
C SER A 201 10.52 2.55 -17.83
N ASP A 202 10.66 1.35 -18.38
CA ASP A 202 9.60 0.66 -19.10
C ASP A 202 8.49 0.18 -18.15
N VAL A 203 8.91 -0.29 -16.96
CA VAL A 203 7.98 -0.61 -15.86
C VAL A 203 7.17 0.62 -15.46
N ALA A 204 7.84 1.75 -15.21
CA ALA A 204 7.17 2.99 -14.78
C ALA A 204 6.19 3.50 -15.85
N GLU A 205 6.59 3.49 -17.13
CA GLU A 205 5.73 3.91 -18.24
C GLU A 205 4.52 2.98 -18.39
N THR A 206 4.74 1.67 -18.28
CA THR A 206 3.68 0.66 -18.37
C THR A 206 2.68 0.81 -17.22
N LEU A 207 3.13 0.90 -15.98
CA LEU A 207 2.27 1.10 -14.81
C LEU A 207 1.45 2.39 -14.92
N ALA A 208 2.09 3.49 -15.30
CA ALA A 208 1.39 4.76 -15.51
C ALA A 208 0.34 4.65 -16.61
N GLY A 209 0.63 3.93 -17.69
CA GLY A 209 -0.30 3.67 -18.78
C GLY A 209 -1.50 2.83 -18.35
N ILE A 210 -1.26 1.76 -17.57
CA ILE A 210 -2.30 0.89 -17.00
C ILE A 210 -3.24 1.71 -16.11
N VAL A 211 -2.71 2.38 -15.09
CA VAL A 211 -3.51 3.12 -14.11
C VAL A 211 -4.30 4.24 -14.78
N ARG A 212 -3.71 4.95 -15.76
CA ARG A 212 -4.41 6.00 -16.52
C ARG A 212 -5.61 5.42 -17.27
N ARG A 213 -5.42 4.35 -18.04
CA ARG A 213 -6.46 3.69 -18.84
C ARG A 213 -7.60 3.18 -17.94
N GLU A 214 -7.27 2.55 -16.82
CA GLU A 214 -8.26 2.06 -15.87
C GLU A 214 -9.02 3.20 -15.19
N SER A 215 -8.32 4.27 -14.77
CA SER A 215 -8.96 5.44 -14.16
C SER A 215 -9.93 6.12 -15.13
N GLU A 216 -9.54 6.31 -16.39
CA GLU A 216 -10.42 6.86 -17.43
C GLU A 216 -11.65 5.98 -17.65
N THR A 217 -11.46 4.66 -17.73
CA THR A 217 -12.54 3.67 -17.93
C THR A 217 -13.55 3.71 -16.77
N LEU A 218 -13.07 3.87 -15.55
CA LEU A 218 -13.89 3.88 -14.35
C LEU A 218 -14.42 5.28 -13.96
N GLY A 219 -14.03 6.32 -14.71
CA GLY A 219 -14.42 7.69 -14.42
C GLY A 219 -13.82 8.26 -13.14
N LEU A 220 -12.64 7.76 -12.74
CA LEU A 220 -11.90 8.20 -11.58
C LEU A 220 -10.83 9.24 -11.95
N PRO A 221 -10.49 10.17 -11.04
CA PRO A 221 -9.30 11.00 -11.22
C PRO A 221 -8.05 10.12 -11.20
N MET A 222 -7.01 10.53 -11.93
CA MET A 222 -5.71 9.85 -11.93
C MET A 222 -5.10 9.91 -10.52
N PRO A 223 -4.87 8.78 -9.85
CA PRO A 223 -4.24 8.76 -8.53
C PRO A 223 -2.71 8.97 -8.63
N THR A 224 -2.10 9.30 -7.52
CA THR A 224 -0.66 9.12 -7.34
C THR A 224 -0.37 7.62 -7.26
N ILE A 225 0.51 7.15 -8.13
CA ILE A 225 0.94 5.74 -8.13
C ILE A 225 2.13 5.63 -7.18
N ALA A 226 2.06 4.70 -6.24
CA ALA A 226 3.19 4.27 -5.43
C ALA A 226 3.61 2.85 -5.83
N VAL A 227 4.90 2.57 -5.70
CA VAL A 227 5.54 1.25 -5.88
C VAL A 227 6.63 1.07 -4.84
N GLU A 228 6.88 -0.18 -4.43
CA GLU A 228 7.85 -0.58 -3.40
C GLU A 228 9.16 -1.15 -3.98
#